data_27962783431262315c7356cf00df3a4a
#
_entry.id   27962783431262315c7356cf00df3a4a
#
_cell.length_a   1.000
_cell.length_b   1.000
_cell.length_c   1.000
_cell.angle_alpha   90.00
_cell.angle_beta   90.00
_cell.angle_gamma   90.00
#
_symmetry.space_group_name_H-M   'P 1'
#
loop_
_entity.id
_entity.type
_entity.pdbx_description
1 polymer ?
#
loop_
_entity_poly.entity_id
_entity_poly.type
_entity_poly.pdbx_seq_one_letter_code
_entity_poly.pdbx_strand_id
1 'polypeptide(L)'
;MEEYISDPFGWKQKLQNELKAKKFRPTGEAHSFDWETRQDFDWWVTSGGKAVRIHDAGDFFSYRYLLDWLEIADNNPNILFYTYSKQVSDIKKANKEGKIPKNFIVIFSMGGKQDELIDTSQDRHDDIFPNLQALTAAGYEDQEKSDLMAALLPTNKIGIVANNIPRLLRLQGIKSFSLAQKNGLQA
;
A
#
# COMPACT_ATOMS: atom_id res chain seq x y z
N MET A 1 7.27 11.41 -12.94
CA MET A 1 5.96 11.64 -13.62
C MET A 1 6.17 12.20 -15.03
N GLU A 2 6.97 13.22 -15.23
CA GLU A 2 7.26 13.81 -16.56
C GLU A 2 7.80 12.78 -17.56
N GLU A 3 8.71 11.91 -17.14
CA GLU A 3 9.26 10.83 -17.97
C GLU A 3 8.17 9.87 -18.47
N TYR A 4 7.22 9.48 -17.62
CA TYR A 4 6.10 8.64 -18.02
C TYR A 4 5.15 9.35 -18.99
N ILE A 5 4.84 10.63 -18.75
CA ILE A 5 3.92 11.38 -19.62
C ILE A 5 4.51 11.56 -21.03
N SER A 6 5.83 11.78 -21.13
CA SER A 6 6.52 11.97 -22.41
C SER A 6 6.74 10.67 -23.17
N ASP A 7 7.05 9.57 -22.50
CA ASP A 7 7.29 8.26 -23.10
C ASP A 7 6.89 7.12 -22.15
N PRO A 8 5.59 6.74 -22.11
CA PRO A 8 5.12 5.66 -21.25
C PRO A 8 5.79 4.31 -21.52
N PHE A 9 6.08 4.04 -22.80
CA PHE A 9 6.69 2.78 -23.22
C PHE A 9 8.15 2.69 -22.76
N GLY A 10 8.96 3.70 -23.06
CA GLY A 10 10.36 3.75 -22.64
C GLY A 10 10.51 3.73 -21.12
N TRP A 11 9.65 4.48 -20.39
CA TRP A 11 9.58 4.44 -18.94
C TRP A 11 9.35 3.02 -18.40
N LYS A 12 8.35 2.30 -18.95
CA LYS A 12 8.05 0.92 -18.56
C LYS A 12 9.21 -0.03 -18.85
N GLN A 13 9.82 0.06 -20.02
CA GLN A 13 11.00 -0.75 -20.36
C GLN A 13 12.18 -0.49 -19.42
N LYS A 14 12.43 0.77 -19.07
CA LYS A 14 13.48 1.15 -18.13
C LYS A 14 13.27 0.49 -16.76
N LEU A 15 12.06 0.61 -16.18
CA LEU A 15 11.73 -0.04 -14.92
C LEU A 15 11.87 -1.57 -14.98
N GLN A 16 11.35 -2.20 -16.01
CA GLN A 16 11.50 -3.64 -16.23
C GLN A 16 12.98 -4.08 -16.27
N ASN A 17 13.84 -3.28 -16.87
CA ASN A 17 15.28 -3.56 -16.91
C ASN A 17 15.95 -3.34 -15.54
N GLU A 18 15.56 -2.30 -14.79
CA GLU A 18 16.07 -2.06 -13.44
C GLU A 18 15.70 -3.20 -12.47
N LEU A 19 14.48 -3.74 -12.58
CA LEU A 19 14.01 -4.85 -11.75
C LEU A 19 14.76 -6.18 -12.01
N LYS A 20 15.43 -6.32 -13.16
CA LYS A 20 16.33 -7.46 -13.44
C LYS A 20 17.64 -7.42 -12.67
N ALA A 21 17.99 -6.28 -12.06
CA ALA A 21 19.23 -6.12 -11.31
C ALA A 21 19.28 -7.06 -10.09
N LYS A 22 20.51 -7.51 -9.74
CA LYS A 22 20.75 -8.46 -8.64
C LYS A 22 20.09 -8.05 -7.32
N LYS A 23 20.01 -6.76 -7.03
CA LYS A 23 19.40 -6.24 -5.80
C LYS A 23 17.90 -6.57 -5.64
N PHE A 24 17.19 -6.80 -6.76
CA PHE A 24 15.76 -7.15 -6.77
C PHE A 24 15.51 -8.65 -6.90
N ARG A 25 16.55 -9.47 -6.99
CA ARG A 25 16.37 -10.93 -7.04
C ARG A 25 16.17 -11.45 -5.62
N PRO A 26 15.03 -12.09 -5.32
CA PRO A 26 14.85 -12.78 -4.06
C PRO A 26 15.96 -13.80 -3.82
N THR A 27 16.34 -13.97 -2.56
CA THR A 27 17.34 -14.95 -2.15
C THR A 27 16.68 -15.99 -1.25
N GLY A 28 17.31 -17.16 -1.08
CA GLY A 28 16.75 -18.22 -0.25
C GLY A 28 15.37 -18.69 -0.73
N GLU A 29 14.45 -18.88 0.18
CA GLU A 29 13.13 -19.45 -0.08
C GLU A 29 12.07 -18.44 -0.50
N ALA A 30 12.35 -17.13 -0.41
CA ALA A 30 11.38 -16.07 -0.69
C ALA A 30 10.82 -16.07 -2.12
N HIS A 31 11.54 -16.69 -3.09
CA HIS A 31 11.06 -16.84 -4.46
C HIS A 31 9.87 -17.81 -4.61
N SER A 32 9.58 -18.62 -3.59
CA SER A 32 8.42 -19.52 -3.53
C SER A 32 7.33 -19.03 -2.59
N PHE A 33 7.34 -17.75 -2.21
CA PHE A 33 6.35 -17.16 -1.32
C PHE A 33 4.94 -17.31 -1.87
N ASP A 34 4.03 -17.76 -1.01
CA ASP A 34 2.63 -17.90 -1.36
C ASP A 34 1.88 -16.57 -1.16
N TRP A 35 1.65 -15.87 -2.25
CA TRP A 35 0.91 -14.61 -2.26
C TRP A 35 -0.57 -14.73 -1.84
N GLU A 36 -1.14 -15.93 -1.82
CA GLU A 36 -2.52 -16.15 -1.40
C GLU A 36 -2.64 -16.16 0.12
N THR A 37 -1.75 -16.86 0.78
CA THR A 37 -1.78 -17.02 2.24
C THR A 37 -1.09 -15.89 2.97
N ARG A 38 -0.25 -15.11 2.28
CA ARG A 38 0.54 -14.00 2.85
C ARG A 38 1.21 -14.40 4.17
N GLN A 39 1.85 -15.55 4.14
CA GLN A 39 2.49 -16.09 5.33
C GLN A 39 3.56 -15.13 5.84
N ASP A 40 3.54 -14.93 7.13
CA ASP A 40 4.56 -14.43 8.04
C ASP A 40 5.56 -13.38 7.46
N PHE A 41 5.37 -12.14 7.91
CA PHE A 41 6.27 -11.02 7.61
C PHE A 41 7.73 -11.32 7.98
N ASP A 42 7.97 -11.92 9.14
CA ASP A 42 9.32 -12.23 9.62
C ASP A 42 9.98 -13.27 8.72
N TRP A 43 9.22 -14.27 8.26
CA TRP A 43 9.71 -15.24 7.29
C TRP A 43 10.05 -14.57 5.94
N TRP A 44 9.20 -13.68 5.42
CA TRP A 44 9.47 -12.98 4.18
C TRP A 44 10.78 -12.19 4.25
N VAL A 45 11.00 -11.45 5.32
CA VAL A 45 12.21 -10.64 5.50
C VAL A 45 13.46 -11.53 5.66
N THR A 46 13.39 -12.56 6.49
CA THR A 46 14.53 -13.46 6.77
C THR A 46 14.87 -14.37 5.59
N SER A 47 13.88 -14.75 4.78
CA SER A 47 14.06 -15.57 3.58
C SER A 47 14.54 -14.79 2.36
N GLY A 48 14.87 -13.51 2.51
CA GLY A 48 15.46 -12.69 1.46
C GLY A 48 14.47 -12.16 0.42
N GLY A 49 13.22 -11.99 0.79
CA GLY A 49 12.17 -11.37 -0.03
C GLY A 49 12.54 -9.98 -0.53
N LYS A 50 12.06 -9.61 -1.71
CA LYS A 50 12.26 -8.31 -2.33
C LYS A 50 10.94 -7.60 -2.54
N ALA A 51 10.91 -6.32 -2.20
CA ALA A 51 9.72 -5.50 -2.33
C ALA A 51 10.02 -4.18 -3.03
N VAL A 52 9.01 -3.67 -3.72
CA VAL A 52 9.00 -2.35 -4.34
C VAL A 52 7.78 -1.59 -3.80
N ARG A 53 8.02 -0.50 -3.06
CA ARG A 53 6.99 0.46 -2.74
C ARG A 53 6.76 1.36 -3.95
N ILE A 54 5.54 1.39 -4.44
CA ILE A 54 5.13 2.28 -5.52
C ILE A 54 4.65 3.58 -4.88
N HIS A 55 5.16 4.71 -5.39
CA HIS A 55 4.88 6.05 -4.89
C HIS A 55 5.31 6.26 -3.42
N ASP A 56 6.48 6.84 -3.23
CA ASP A 56 6.87 7.41 -1.94
C ASP A 56 6.06 8.68 -1.66
N ALA A 57 5.76 9.44 -2.72
CA ALA A 57 4.85 10.58 -2.71
C ALA A 57 3.98 10.58 -3.99
N GLY A 58 2.74 11.04 -3.87
CA GLY A 58 1.77 11.05 -4.97
C GLY A 58 0.94 9.77 -5.04
N ASP A 59 0.23 9.58 -6.15
CA ASP A 59 -0.72 8.49 -6.38
C ASP A 59 -0.87 8.19 -7.87
N PHE A 60 -1.67 7.21 -8.25
CA PHE A 60 -2.01 6.93 -9.65
C PHE A 60 -2.84 8.07 -10.23
N PHE A 61 -2.26 8.83 -11.14
CA PHE A 61 -2.93 9.98 -11.76
C PHE A 61 -3.84 9.60 -12.93
N SER A 62 -3.81 8.34 -13.39
CA SER A 62 -4.69 7.80 -14.41
C SER A 62 -4.82 6.29 -14.33
N TYR A 63 -5.96 5.76 -14.80
CA TYR A 63 -6.19 4.32 -14.91
C TYR A 63 -5.14 3.63 -15.79
N ARG A 64 -4.70 4.27 -16.89
CA ARG A 64 -3.66 3.72 -17.76
C ARG A 64 -2.33 3.56 -17.02
N TYR A 65 -1.92 4.55 -16.24
CA TYR A 65 -0.71 4.49 -15.43
C TYR A 65 -0.77 3.38 -14.37
N LEU A 66 -1.93 3.18 -13.73
CA LEU A 66 -2.15 2.05 -12.86
C LEU A 66 -1.96 0.72 -13.61
N LEU A 67 -2.56 0.56 -14.79
CA LEU A 67 -2.43 -0.66 -15.59
C LEU A 67 -0.97 -0.96 -15.99
N ASP A 68 -0.17 0.04 -16.29
CA ASP A 68 1.24 -0.14 -16.61
C ASP A 68 2.04 -0.65 -15.39
N TRP A 69 1.72 -0.19 -14.18
CA TRP A 69 2.29 -0.74 -12.95
C TRP A 69 1.84 -2.18 -12.66
N LEU A 70 0.58 -2.50 -12.90
CA LEU A 70 0.08 -3.88 -12.76
C LEU A 70 0.78 -4.84 -13.72
N GLU A 71 0.98 -4.43 -14.97
CA GLU A 71 1.76 -5.21 -15.95
C GLU A 71 3.22 -5.39 -15.53
N ILE A 72 3.85 -4.36 -14.94
CA ILE A 72 5.21 -4.48 -14.41
C ILE A 72 5.26 -5.52 -13.28
N ALA A 73 4.29 -5.50 -12.38
CA ALA A 73 4.21 -6.45 -11.27
C ALA A 73 3.97 -7.88 -11.76
N ASP A 74 3.06 -8.07 -12.71
CA ASP A 74 2.75 -9.37 -13.30
C ASP A 74 3.97 -10.01 -13.99
N ASN A 75 4.78 -9.19 -14.66
CA ASN A 75 6.04 -9.62 -15.28
C ASN A 75 7.18 -9.90 -14.28
N ASN A 76 6.99 -9.61 -13.00
CA ASN A 76 7.97 -9.82 -11.93
C ASN A 76 7.36 -10.54 -10.72
N PRO A 77 6.84 -11.77 -10.88
CA PRO A 77 5.99 -12.44 -9.88
C PRO A 77 6.72 -12.75 -8.57
N ASN A 78 8.05 -12.75 -8.55
CA ASN A 78 8.86 -13.02 -7.36
C ASN A 78 9.20 -11.75 -6.54
N ILE A 79 8.68 -10.60 -6.95
CA ILE A 79 8.88 -9.32 -6.25
C ILE A 79 7.52 -8.88 -5.70
N LEU A 80 7.47 -8.49 -4.44
CA LEU A 80 6.30 -7.85 -3.86
C LEU A 80 6.21 -6.40 -4.33
N PHE A 81 5.09 -6.03 -4.91
CA PHE A 81 4.74 -4.64 -5.16
C PHE A 81 3.67 -4.20 -4.19
N TYR A 82 3.84 -3.04 -3.55
CA TYR A 82 2.80 -2.49 -2.68
C TYR A 82 2.70 -0.99 -2.80
N THR A 83 1.53 -0.47 -2.54
CA THR A 83 1.23 0.95 -2.66
C THR A 83 0.18 1.38 -1.66
N TYR A 84 0.32 2.60 -1.16
CA TYR A 84 -0.75 3.33 -0.51
C TYR A 84 -1.47 4.17 -1.56
N SER A 85 -2.78 4.11 -1.61
CA SER A 85 -3.52 4.84 -2.63
C SER A 85 -4.86 5.37 -2.13
N LYS A 86 -5.23 6.55 -2.63
CA LYS A 86 -6.56 7.17 -2.48
C LYS A 86 -7.39 7.06 -3.77
N GLN A 87 -6.87 6.40 -4.81
CA GLN A 87 -7.56 6.18 -6.09
C GLN A 87 -8.41 4.90 -6.05
N VAL A 88 -9.39 4.89 -5.14
CA VAL A 88 -10.18 3.69 -4.82
C VAL A 88 -10.98 3.19 -6.03
N SER A 89 -11.62 4.08 -6.77
CA SER A 89 -12.47 3.71 -7.92
C SER A 89 -11.71 3.00 -9.03
N ASP A 90 -10.53 3.51 -9.41
CA ASP A 90 -9.70 2.92 -10.46
C ASP A 90 -9.13 1.56 -10.04
N ILE A 91 -8.71 1.44 -8.80
CA ILE A 91 -8.18 0.18 -8.26
C ILE A 91 -9.29 -0.88 -8.16
N LYS A 92 -10.48 -0.52 -7.65
CA LYS A 92 -11.62 -1.44 -7.61
C LYS A 92 -12.08 -1.86 -9.01
N LYS A 93 -12.00 -0.96 -9.99
CA LYS A 93 -12.23 -1.29 -11.39
C LYS A 93 -11.21 -2.32 -11.88
N ALA A 94 -9.92 -2.11 -11.67
CA ALA A 94 -8.87 -3.05 -12.05
C ALA A 94 -9.04 -4.41 -11.37
N ASN A 95 -9.41 -4.43 -10.08
CA ASN A 95 -9.71 -5.67 -9.34
C ASN A 95 -10.90 -6.43 -9.94
N LYS A 96 -12.01 -5.74 -10.23
CA LYS A 96 -13.19 -6.34 -10.87
C LYS A 96 -12.89 -6.91 -12.26
N GLU A 97 -11.94 -6.31 -12.97
CA GLU A 97 -11.47 -6.78 -14.28
C GLU A 97 -10.43 -7.91 -14.18
N GLY A 98 -10.08 -8.36 -12.97
CA GLY A 98 -9.10 -9.43 -12.74
C GLY A 98 -7.67 -9.05 -13.14
N LYS A 99 -7.33 -7.76 -13.10
CA LYS A 99 -6.03 -7.25 -13.57
C LYS A 99 -4.97 -7.09 -12.48
N ILE A 100 -5.36 -7.19 -11.20
CA ILE A 100 -4.42 -7.03 -10.09
C ILE A 100 -3.70 -8.37 -9.86
N PRO A 101 -2.39 -8.47 -10.10
CA PRO A 101 -1.66 -9.70 -9.84
C PRO A 101 -1.48 -9.94 -8.33
N LYS A 102 -1.29 -11.19 -7.93
CA LYS A 102 -1.24 -11.60 -6.51
C LYS A 102 -0.12 -10.94 -5.71
N ASN A 103 0.99 -10.64 -6.37
CA ASN A 103 2.15 -9.94 -5.80
C ASN A 103 2.02 -8.42 -5.76
N PHE A 104 0.83 -7.87 -6.07
CA PHE A 104 0.54 -6.44 -6.01
C PHE A 104 -0.46 -6.14 -4.91
N ILE A 105 0.01 -5.57 -3.81
CA ILE A 105 -0.79 -5.28 -2.63
C ILE A 105 -1.17 -3.81 -2.59
N VAL A 106 -2.47 -3.55 -2.53
CA VAL A 106 -2.99 -2.20 -2.34
C VAL A 106 -3.39 -2.01 -0.89
N ILE A 107 -2.97 -0.89 -0.31
CA ILE A 107 -3.43 -0.37 0.97
C ILE A 107 -4.19 0.93 0.67
N PHE A 108 -5.51 0.94 0.87
CA PHE A 108 -6.28 2.17 0.72
C PHE A 108 -5.97 3.13 1.86
N SER A 109 -5.43 4.30 1.55
CA SER A 109 -5.10 5.31 2.55
C SER A 109 -6.32 6.16 2.86
N MET A 110 -6.82 6.03 4.09
CA MET A 110 -7.99 6.79 4.56
C MET A 110 -7.71 8.31 4.63
N GLY A 111 -8.75 9.11 4.64
CA GLY A 111 -8.66 10.57 4.58
C GLY A 111 -8.61 11.12 3.14
N GLY A 112 -9.09 10.33 2.17
CA GLY A 112 -9.26 10.72 0.77
C GLY A 112 -10.68 11.15 0.42
N LYS A 113 -10.86 11.60 -0.83
CA LYS A 113 -12.17 11.98 -1.37
C LYS A 113 -13.07 10.80 -1.72
N GLN A 114 -12.53 9.59 -1.71
CA GLN A 114 -13.21 8.35 -2.12
C GLN A 114 -13.32 7.34 -0.96
N ASP A 115 -13.19 7.79 0.28
CA ASP A 115 -13.25 6.92 1.46
C ASP A 115 -14.57 6.12 1.56
N GLU A 116 -15.67 6.69 1.06
CA GLU A 116 -16.97 6.02 1.02
C GLU A 116 -17.01 4.79 0.11
N LEU A 117 -16.05 4.65 -0.79
CA LEU A 117 -15.90 3.47 -1.65
C LEU A 117 -15.09 2.35 -0.98
N ILE A 118 -14.45 2.60 0.16
CA ILE A 118 -13.66 1.61 0.88
C ILE A 118 -14.58 0.77 1.76
N ASP A 119 -14.63 -0.54 1.51
CA ASP A 119 -15.25 -1.49 2.42
C ASP A 119 -14.24 -1.90 3.51
N THR A 120 -14.32 -1.25 4.67
CA THR A 120 -13.38 -1.48 5.77
C THR A 120 -13.45 -2.89 6.39
N SER A 121 -14.41 -3.71 5.98
CA SER A 121 -14.50 -5.13 6.38
C SER A 121 -13.72 -6.07 5.44
N GLN A 122 -13.51 -5.66 4.18
CA GLN A 122 -12.90 -6.48 3.14
C GLN A 122 -11.61 -5.87 2.58
N ASP A 123 -11.62 -4.56 2.34
CA ASP A 123 -10.51 -3.87 1.72
C ASP A 123 -9.38 -3.63 2.73
N ARG A 124 -8.15 -3.90 2.32
CA ARG A 124 -6.97 -3.53 3.10
C ARG A 124 -6.82 -2.01 3.08
N HIS A 125 -6.74 -1.42 4.26
CA HIS A 125 -6.67 0.04 4.40
C HIS A 125 -5.84 0.46 5.61
N ASP A 126 -5.32 1.68 5.56
CA ASP A 126 -4.62 2.31 6.66
C ASP A 126 -5.33 3.55 7.18
N ASP A 127 -5.16 3.84 8.47
CA ASP A 127 -5.58 5.10 9.08
C ASP A 127 -4.55 5.57 10.13
N ILE A 128 -4.60 6.85 10.46
CA ILE A 128 -3.65 7.50 11.36
C ILE A 128 -4.30 7.71 12.73
N PHE A 129 -3.63 7.26 13.78
CA PHE A 129 -4.11 7.32 15.15
C PHE A 129 -3.23 8.22 16.04
N PRO A 130 -3.79 8.85 17.09
CA PRO A 130 -3.02 9.73 17.98
C PRO A 130 -2.02 8.98 18.87
N ASN A 131 -2.27 7.69 19.14
CA ASN A 131 -1.42 6.84 19.95
C ASN A 131 -1.76 5.36 19.74
N LEU A 132 -0.90 4.48 20.22
CA LEU A 132 -1.05 3.04 20.09
C LEU A 132 -2.31 2.50 20.78
N GLN A 133 -2.70 3.06 21.92
CA GLN A 133 -3.91 2.64 22.64
C GLN A 133 -5.18 2.89 21.80
N ALA A 134 -5.28 4.05 21.16
CA ALA A 134 -6.41 4.38 20.28
C ALA A 134 -6.43 3.48 19.04
N LEU A 135 -5.27 3.19 18.46
CA LEU A 135 -5.10 2.29 17.33
C LEU A 135 -5.58 0.88 17.68
N THR A 136 -5.09 0.29 18.75
CA THR A 136 -5.46 -1.06 19.20
C THR A 136 -6.94 -1.14 19.58
N ALA A 137 -7.46 -0.11 20.29
CA ALA A 137 -8.88 -0.06 20.67
C ALA A 137 -9.82 -0.01 19.44
N ALA A 138 -9.36 0.55 18.31
CA ALA A 138 -10.09 0.56 17.05
C ALA A 138 -9.95 -0.77 16.26
N GLY A 139 -9.15 -1.71 16.74
CA GLY A 139 -8.93 -3.01 16.10
C GLY A 139 -7.96 -2.96 14.92
N TYR A 140 -7.05 -1.99 14.91
CA TYR A 140 -5.99 -1.89 13.91
C TYR A 140 -4.69 -2.51 14.43
N GLU A 141 -3.85 -2.99 13.51
CA GLU A 141 -2.50 -3.44 13.81
C GLU A 141 -1.47 -2.39 13.40
N ASP A 142 -0.47 -2.20 14.26
CA ASP A 142 0.55 -1.18 14.08
C ASP A 142 1.63 -1.63 13.07
N GLN A 143 1.99 -0.72 12.17
CA GLN A 143 3.07 -0.95 11.20
C GLN A 143 4.38 -0.20 11.54
N GLU A 144 4.53 0.32 12.76
CA GLU A 144 5.67 1.17 13.13
C GLU A 144 7.04 0.58 12.76
N LYS A 145 7.19 -0.74 12.83
CA LYS A 145 8.46 -1.41 12.55
C LYS A 145 8.86 -1.40 11.08
N SER A 146 7.91 -1.41 10.17
CA SER A 146 8.19 -1.44 8.73
C SER A 146 6.92 -1.24 7.90
N ASP A 147 7.01 -0.43 6.84
CA ASP A 147 5.95 -0.32 5.82
C ASP A 147 5.56 -1.66 5.18
N LEU A 148 6.48 -2.64 5.15
CA LEU A 148 6.18 -3.99 4.66
C LEU A 148 5.13 -4.70 5.51
N MET A 149 4.99 -4.35 6.79
CA MET A 149 3.92 -4.89 7.63
C MET A 149 2.55 -4.55 7.08
N ALA A 150 2.38 -3.34 6.54
CA ALA A 150 1.12 -2.95 5.90
C ALA A 150 0.73 -3.86 4.72
N ALA A 151 1.70 -4.42 4.02
CA ALA A 151 1.45 -5.33 2.90
C ALA A 151 1.31 -6.80 3.35
N LEU A 152 2.06 -7.25 4.36
CA LEU A 152 2.25 -8.66 4.69
C LEU A 152 1.50 -9.14 5.95
N LEU A 153 1.08 -8.25 6.85
CA LEU A 153 0.29 -8.66 8.01
C LEU A 153 -1.03 -9.31 7.59
N PRO A 154 -1.50 -10.35 8.30
CA PRO A 154 -2.74 -11.07 7.97
C PRO A 154 -3.99 -10.31 8.44
N THR A 155 -4.01 -8.99 8.28
CA THR A 155 -5.12 -8.10 8.63
C THR A 155 -5.42 -7.14 7.50
N ASN A 156 -6.66 -6.67 7.43
CA ASN A 156 -7.04 -5.59 6.51
C ASN A 156 -6.98 -4.21 7.15
N LYS A 157 -6.75 -4.13 8.48
CA LYS A 157 -6.75 -2.89 9.25
C LYS A 157 -5.34 -2.57 9.74
N ILE A 158 -4.70 -1.65 9.07
CA ILE A 158 -3.34 -1.21 9.38
C ILE A 158 -3.38 0.19 9.98
N GLY A 159 -2.70 0.42 11.07
CA GLY A 159 -2.66 1.72 11.72
C GLY A 159 -1.26 2.31 11.79
N ILE A 160 -1.21 3.63 11.76
CA ILE A 160 0.00 4.42 11.96
C ILE A 160 -0.25 5.36 13.13
N VAL A 161 0.66 5.40 14.09
CA VAL A 161 0.63 6.41 15.15
C VAL A 161 1.19 7.72 14.62
N ALA A 162 0.40 8.80 14.72
CA ALA A 162 0.83 10.14 14.30
C ALA A 162 1.86 10.69 15.30
N ASN A 163 3.11 10.32 15.13
CA ASN A 163 4.20 10.81 15.96
C ASN A 163 4.48 12.30 15.71
N ASN A 164 4.41 13.10 16.78
CA ASN A 164 4.96 14.46 16.84
C ASN A 164 4.30 15.56 15.96
N ILE A 165 3.04 15.44 15.59
CA ILE A 165 2.29 16.56 15.04
C ILE A 165 1.31 17.10 16.10
N PRO A 166 1.72 18.04 16.98
CA PRO A 166 0.91 18.46 18.15
C PRO A 166 -0.46 19.02 17.78
N ARG A 167 -0.59 19.58 16.58
CA ARG A 167 -1.86 20.12 16.06
C ARG A 167 -2.83 18.99 15.75
N LEU A 168 -2.38 17.93 15.06
CA LEU A 168 -3.20 16.76 14.74
C LEU A 168 -3.63 16.04 16.01
N LEU A 169 -2.71 15.78 16.92
CA LEU A 169 -2.99 15.12 18.20
C LEU A 169 -4.08 15.84 19.01
N ARG A 170 -4.06 17.18 19.05
CA ARG A 170 -5.07 17.97 19.75
C ARG A 170 -6.45 17.92 19.09
N LEU A 171 -6.49 17.85 17.77
CA LEU A 171 -7.73 17.80 16.98
C LEU A 171 -8.35 16.40 16.96
N GLN A 172 -7.54 15.37 16.94
CA GLN A 172 -8.01 13.98 16.87
C GLN A 172 -8.60 13.48 18.20
N GLY A 173 -8.05 13.90 19.34
CA GLY A 173 -8.35 13.29 20.64
C GLY A 173 -8.01 11.79 20.59
N ILE A 174 -8.99 10.90 20.74
CA ILE A 174 -8.85 9.44 20.62
C ILE A 174 -9.27 8.89 19.26
N LYS A 175 -9.72 9.74 18.33
CA LYS A 175 -10.24 9.31 17.04
C LYS A 175 -9.11 9.12 16.05
N SER A 176 -9.31 8.25 15.05
CA SER A 176 -8.45 8.21 13.88
C SER A 176 -8.57 9.50 13.06
N PHE A 177 -7.60 9.74 12.19
CA PHE A 177 -7.58 10.93 11.34
C PHE A 177 -8.79 10.99 10.40
N SER A 178 -9.14 9.88 9.75
CA SER A 178 -10.30 9.82 8.86
C SER A 178 -11.61 10.10 9.59
N LEU A 179 -11.77 9.56 10.80
CA LEU A 179 -12.96 9.78 11.61
C LEU A 179 -13.03 11.23 12.11
N ALA A 180 -11.89 11.84 12.43
CA ALA A 180 -11.82 13.24 12.80
C ALA A 180 -12.23 14.16 11.64
N GLN A 181 -11.79 13.87 10.43
CA GLN A 181 -12.19 14.61 9.22
C GLN A 181 -13.70 14.50 8.95
N LYS A 182 -14.29 13.32 9.00
CA LYS A 182 -15.74 13.11 8.80
C LYS A 182 -16.59 13.90 9.79
N ASN A 183 -16.08 14.18 10.99
CA ASN A 183 -16.76 14.94 12.03
C ASN A 183 -16.51 16.44 11.97
N GLY A 184 -16.03 16.98 10.86
CA GLY A 184 -15.94 18.42 10.61
C GLY A 184 -14.64 19.09 11.06
N LEU A 185 -13.57 18.33 11.28
CA LEU A 185 -12.25 18.91 11.40
C LEU A 185 -11.80 19.37 10.00
N GLN A 186 -12.18 20.60 9.64
CA GLN A 186 -11.56 21.26 8.50
C GLN A 186 -10.09 21.53 8.82
N ALA A 187 -9.21 21.01 7.98
CA ALA A 187 -7.76 21.22 8.06
C ALA A 187 -7.38 22.68 7.83
#